data_d938ac59551a512ac769f8c1d4bcfaae
#
_entry.id   d938ac59551a512ac769f8c1d4bcfaae
#
_cell.length_a   1.000
_cell.length_b   1.000
_cell.length_c   1.000
_cell.angle_alpha   90.00
_cell.angle_beta   90.00
_cell.angle_gamma   90.00
#
_symmetry.space_group_name_H-M   'P 1'
#
loop_
_entity.id
_entity.type
_entity.pdbx_description
1 polymer ?
#
loop_
_entity_poly.entity_id
_entity_poly.type
_entity_poly.pdbx_seq_one_letter_code
_entity_poly.pdbx_strand_id
1 'polypeptide(L)'
;MIVHSVLSHHPAHVVDAMMRFLGTLGPQTVFCLGYGGPREEFDRIAFPEKFFLGDPSLRGRIEEQNFSCWIQATGAWYRRRGIEPDLVHFTENDHIPLRADYWEELRRTIEASGRDFLGKWCMDRTNTNEQSYLHYRDDARLLGHLAALSVRSDPRTIWGALADGMLMRRTAVEALTNRDLSLPCFTEILIPSTLHHLGFTLGDFDAWSGIFRGVRHRPAFALDGLREMIPTKPWCCHPFKDVGSLPELYELILRK
;
A
#
# COMPACT_ATOMS: atom_id res chain seq x y z
N MET A 1 -1.82 9.97 14.69
CA MET A 1 -3.00 9.56 13.86
C MET A 1 -2.53 8.78 12.65
N ILE A 2 -3.24 7.69 12.26
CA ILE A 2 -2.95 6.96 11.02
C ILE A 2 -4.03 7.27 10.00
N VAL A 3 -3.63 7.59 8.77
CA VAL A 3 -4.49 7.55 7.58
C VAL A 3 -4.28 6.20 6.91
N HIS A 4 -5.35 5.46 6.66
CA HIS A 4 -5.32 4.23 5.88
C HIS A 4 -5.98 4.49 4.52
N SER A 5 -5.19 4.47 3.48
CA SER A 5 -5.62 4.67 2.09
C SER A 5 -5.77 3.31 1.41
N VAL A 6 -6.97 3.03 0.92
CA VAL A 6 -7.29 1.78 0.22
C VAL A 6 -7.43 2.05 -1.26
N LEU A 7 -6.75 1.29 -2.10
CA LEU A 7 -6.95 1.29 -3.55
C LEU A 7 -7.97 0.21 -3.93
N SER A 8 -9.02 0.58 -4.66
CA SER A 8 -10.00 -0.38 -5.15
C SER A 8 -10.49 -0.08 -6.57
N HIS A 9 -10.94 -1.14 -7.23
CA HIS A 9 -11.61 -1.11 -8.54
C HIS A 9 -12.89 -1.96 -8.55
N HIS A 10 -13.31 -2.45 -7.37
CA HIS A 10 -14.50 -3.28 -7.21
C HIS A 10 -15.80 -2.49 -7.41
N PRO A 11 -16.94 -3.17 -7.68
CA PRO A 11 -18.27 -2.55 -7.71
C PRO A 11 -18.59 -1.78 -6.42
N ALA A 12 -19.37 -0.71 -6.52
CA ALA A 12 -19.68 0.21 -5.43
C ALA A 12 -20.16 -0.49 -4.15
N HIS A 13 -21.07 -1.46 -4.26
CA HIS A 13 -21.62 -2.18 -3.10
C HIS A 13 -20.55 -2.99 -2.33
N VAL A 14 -19.55 -3.54 -3.05
CA VAL A 14 -18.42 -4.26 -2.42
C VAL A 14 -17.52 -3.28 -1.69
N VAL A 15 -17.21 -2.15 -2.34
CA VAL A 15 -16.39 -1.09 -1.74
C VAL A 15 -17.05 -0.53 -0.48
N ASP A 16 -18.34 -0.23 -0.52
CA ASP A 16 -19.08 0.30 0.63
C ASP A 16 -19.13 -0.71 1.79
N ALA A 17 -19.26 -2.01 1.49
CA ALA A 17 -19.18 -3.06 2.52
C ALA A 17 -17.79 -3.13 3.15
N MET A 18 -16.73 -3.08 2.33
CA MET A 18 -15.34 -3.06 2.79
C MET A 18 -15.05 -1.84 3.67
N MET A 19 -15.44 -0.64 3.24
CA MET A 19 -15.16 0.59 4.00
C MET A 19 -15.93 0.63 5.33
N ARG A 20 -17.17 0.11 5.37
CA ARG A 20 -17.91 -0.08 6.64
C ARG A 20 -17.21 -1.07 7.56
N PHE A 21 -16.76 -2.20 7.04
CA PHE A 21 -16.01 -3.19 7.82
C PHE A 21 -14.75 -2.55 8.43
N LEU A 22 -13.92 -1.89 7.61
CA LEU A 22 -12.70 -1.23 8.07
C LEU A 22 -12.99 -0.17 9.14
N GLY A 23 -14.01 0.67 8.95
CA GLY A 23 -14.42 1.68 9.92
C GLY A 23 -14.92 1.09 11.23
N THR A 24 -15.57 -0.09 11.19
CA THR A 24 -16.00 -0.82 12.39
C THR A 24 -14.81 -1.45 13.12
N LEU A 25 -13.87 -2.04 12.38
CA LEU A 25 -12.70 -2.72 12.95
C LEU A 25 -11.69 -1.72 13.53
N GLY A 26 -11.51 -0.56 12.90
CA GLY A 26 -10.53 0.46 13.28
C GLY A 26 -11.14 1.85 13.51
N PRO A 27 -12.01 2.05 14.51
CA PRO A 27 -12.79 3.29 14.67
C PRO A 27 -11.93 4.54 14.95
N GLN A 28 -10.67 4.39 15.31
CA GLN A 28 -9.73 5.49 15.56
C GLN A 28 -8.82 5.78 14.35
N THR A 29 -9.01 5.07 13.25
CA THR A 29 -8.23 5.23 12.02
C THR A 29 -9.02 6.08 11.03
N VAL A 30 -8.34 7.00 10.36
CA VAL A 30 -8.95 7.79 9.29
C VAL A 30 -8.77 7.02 7.98
N PHE A 31 -9.88 6.71 7.32
CA PHE A 31 -9.87 5.97 6.06
C PHE A 31 -10.11 6.89 4.87
N CYS A 32 -9.43 6.63 3.76
CA CYS A 32 -9.76 7.20 2.45
C CYS A 32 -9.66 6.13 1.36
N LEU A 33 -10.42 6.34 0.30
CA LEU A 33 -10.53 5.44 -0.83
C LEU A 33 -9.99 6.08 -2.10
N GLY A 34 -8.94 5.51 -2.68
CA GLY A 34 -8.55 5.73 -4.06
C GLY A 34 -9.29 4.75 -4.96
N TYR A 35 -10.01 5.24 -5.96
CA TYR A 35 -10.79 4.37 -6.84
C TYR A 35 -10.29 4.42 -8.28
N GLY A 36 -9.77 3.28 -8.77
CA GLY A 36 -9.23 3.10 -10.12
C GLY A 36 -10.16 2.35 -11.09
N GLY A 37 -11.39 2.05 -10.70
CA GLY A 37 -12.39 1.37 -11.51
C GLY A 37 -13.19 2.31 -12.45
N PRO A 38 -14.33 1.85 -13.01
CA PRO A 38 -15.21 2.64 -13.86
C PRO A 38 -15.77 3.87 -13.13
N ARG A 39 -15.91 4.98 -13.85
CA ARG A 39 -16.41 6.24 -13.29
C ARG A 39 -17.84 6.12 -12.75
N GLU A 40 -18.68 5.36 -13.43
CA GLU A 40 -20.08 5.13 -13.06
C GLU A 40 -20.18 4.38 -11.71
N GLU A 41 -19.26 3.47 -11.45
CA GLU A 41 -19.20 2.80 -10.14
C GLU A 41 -18.69 3.75 -9.05
N PHE A 42 -17.67 4.57 -9.35
CA PHE A 42 -17.21 5.60 -8.41
C PHE A 42 -18.33 6.52 -7.93
N ASP A 43 -19.19 6.97 -8.86
CA ASP A 43 -20.27 7.90 -8.55
C ASP A 43 -21.34 7.24 -7.65
N ARG A 44 -21.48 5.91 -7.67
CA ARG A 44 -22.39 5.12 -6.82
C ARG A 44 -21.85 4.79 -5.43
N ILE A 45 -20.54 4.86 -5.21
CA ILE A 45 -19.94 4.57 -3.90
C ILE A 45 -20.48 5.58 -2.88
N ALA A 46 -21.06 5.09 -1.79
CA ALA A 46 -21.63 5.92 -0.73
C ALA A 46 -20.57 6.45 0.26
N PHE A 47 -19.42 5.77 0.38
CA PHE A 47 -18.34 6.21 1.26
C PHE A 47 -17.86 7.62 0.89
N PRO A 48 -17.89 8.61 1.83
CA PRO A 48 -17.69 10.02 1.48
C PRO A 48 -16.22 10.40 1.24
N GLU A 49 -15.28 9.75 1.93
CA GLU A 49 -13.86 10.08 1.85
C GLU A 49 -13.18 9.33 0.72
N LYS A 50 -13.53 9.69 -0.52
CA LYS A 50 -13.08 9.03 -1.74
C LYS A 50 -12.55 10.02 -2.77
N PHE A 51 -11.66 9.55 -3.64
CA PHE A 51 -11.19 10.27 -4.82
C PHE A 51 -11.05 9.32 -6.01
N PHE A 52 -11.33 9.84 -7.19
CA PHE A 52 -11.25 9.08 -8.44
C PHE A 52 -9.84 9.15 -9.01
N LEU A 53 -9.34 7.99 -9.42
CA LEU A 53 -8.06 7.82 -10.10
C LEU A 53 -8.33 7.43 -11.56
N GLY A 54 -8.35 8.42 -12.44
CA GLY A 54 -8.57 8.23 -13.88
C GLY A 54 -7.29 7.85 -14.65
N ASP A 55 -6.22 7.50 -13.96
CA ASP A 55 -4.90 7.27 -14.58
C ASP A 55 -4.85 5.92 -15.30
N PRO A 56 -4.54 5.89 -16.62
CA PRO A 56 -4.39 4.65 -17.39
C PRO A 56 -3.27 3.73 -16.86
N SER A 57 -2.25 4.27 -16.20
CA SER A 57 -1.13 3.50 -15.64
C SER A 57 -1.54 2.48 -14.58
N LEU A 58 -2.71 2.67 -13.95
CA LEU A 58 -3.29 1.70 -13.01
C LEU A 58 -3.74 0.40 -13.68
N ARG A 59 -3.87 0.38 -15.02
CA ARG A 59 -4.42 -0.73 -15.80
C ARG A 59 -3.41 -1.29 -16.82
N GLY A 60 -2.16 -0.83 -16.78
CA GLY A 60 -1.09 -1.26 -17.66
C GLY A 60 -0.64 -2.69 -17.43
N ARG A 61 0.39 -3.12 -18.16
CA ARG A 61 1.10 -4.37 -17.84
C ARG A 61 1.70 -4.26 -16.45
N ILE A 62 1.85 -5.40 -15.76
CA ILE A 62 2.38 -5.43 -14.37
C ILE A 62 3.68 -4.63 -14.26
N GLU A 63 4.59 -4.80 -15.22
CA GLU A 63 5.89 -4.13 -15.23
C GLU A 63 5.80 -2.60 -15.41
N GLU A 64 4.67 -2.11 -15.88
CA GLU A 64 4.41 -0.68 -16.15
C GLU A 64 3.40 -0.08 -15.15
N GLN A 65 2.81 -0.90 -14.27
CA GLN A 65 1.81 -0.44 -13.30
C GLN A 65 2.42 0.52 -12.30
N ASN A 66 2.01 1.77 -12.42
CA ASN A 66 2.47 2.86 -11.59
C ASN A 66 1.33 3.41 -10.72
N PHE A 67 1.32 3.04 -9.44
CA PHE A 67 0.32 3.51 -8.47
C PHE A 67 0.76 4.81 -7.76
N SER A 68 1.78 5.49 -8.24
CA SER A 68 2.23 6.76 -7.64
C SER A 68 1.13 7.82 -7.62
N CYS A 69 0.26 7.83 -8.65
CA CYS A 69 -0.90 8.73 -8.70
C CYS A 69 -1.83 8.54 -7.49
N TRP A 70 -1.98 7.31 -6.97
CA TRP A 70 -2.74 7.02 -5.76
C TRP A 70 -2.07 7.61 -4.52
N ILE A 71 -0.74 7.43 -4.36
CA ILE A 71 0.02 7.99 -3.24
C ILE A 71 -0.08 9.52 -3.26
N GLN A 72 0.12 10.13 -4.43
CA GLN A 72 0.02 11.57 -4.62
C GLN A 72 -1.39 12.11 -4.34
N ALA A 73 -2.43 11.43 -4.83
CA ALA A 73 -3.81 11.81 -4.57
C ALA A 73 -4.18 11.69 -3.09
N THR A 74 -3.68 10.67 -2.38
CA THR A 74 -3.82 10.53 -0.93
C THR A 74 -3.19 11.70 -0.19
N GLY A 75 -1.95 12.06 -0.54
CA GLY A 75 -1.26 13.21 0.03
C GLY A 75 -1.99 14.53 -0.22
N ALA A 76 -2.52 14.73 -1.42
CA ALA A 76 -3.33 15.89 -1.76
C ALA A 76 -4.68 15.88 -1.01
N TRP A 77 -5.29 14.71 -0.81
CA TRP A 77 -6.57 14.56 -0.12
C TRP A 77 -6.46 14.97 1.34
N TYR A 78 -5.52 14.41 2.13
CA TYR A 78 -5.42 14.77 3.55
C TYR A 78 -5.03 16.24 3.76
N ARG A 79 -4.19 16.82 2.88
CA ARG A 79 -3.87 18.25 2.94
C ARG A 79 -5.10 19.14 2.73
N ARG A 80 -5.95 18.82 1.73
CA ARG A 80 -7.22 19.57 1.49
C ARG A 80 -8.20 19.48 2.65
N ARG A 81 -8.16 18.37 3.41
CA ARG A 81 -8.99 18.14 4.60
C ARG A 81 -8.40 18.77 5.86
N GLY A 82 -7.20 19.34 5.82
CA GLY A 82 -6.52 19.83 7.01
C GLY A 82 -6.15 18.71 8.00
N ILE A 83 -5.98 17.47 7.50
CA ILE A 83 -5.59 16.33 8.29
C ILE A 83 -4.05 16.27 8.31
N GLU A 84 -3.48 16.10 9.51
CA GLU A 84 -2.04 15.93 9.70
C GLU A 84 -1.72 14.53 10.24
N PRO A 85 -1.62 13.51 9.36
CA PRO A 85 -1.30 12.17 9.82
C PRO A 85 0.15 12.07 10.29
N ASP A 86 0.42 11.26 11.30
CA ASP A 86 1.80 10.85 11.61
C ASP A 86 2.28 9.82 10.58
N LEU A 87 1.35 8.93 10.19
CA LEU A 87 1.59 7.78 9.34
C LEU A 87 0.49 7.65 8.28
N VAL A 88 0.88 7.18 7.11
CA VAL A 88 -0.05 6.78 6.04
C VAL A 88 0.23 5.33 5.66
N HIS A 89 -0.82 4.51 5.71
CA HIS A 89 -0.77 3.10 5.33
C HIS A 89 -1.52 2.90 4.01
N PHE A 90 -0.89 2.25 3.05
CA PHE A 90 -1.42 2.01 1.72
C PHE A 90 -1.67 0.51 1.51
N THR A 91 -2.91 0.13 1.19
CA THR A 91 -3.25 -1.26 0.88
C THR A 91 -4.15 -1.35 -0.35
N GLU A 92 -4.08 -2.48 -1.04
CA GLU A 92 -5.06 -2.84 -2.04
C GLU A 92 -6.33 -3.42 -1.40
N ASN A 93 -7.39 -3.54 -2.17
CA ASN A 93 -8.72 -3.99 -1.68
C ASN A 93 -8.76 -5.47 -1.24
N ASP A 94 -7.76 -6.25 -1.56
CA ASP A 94 -7.62 -7.66 -1.19
C ASP A 94 -6.68 -7.89 0.01
N HIS A 95 -6.23 -6.80 0.64
CA HIS A 95 -5.56 -6.80 1.94
C HIS A 95 -6.59 -6.64 3.07
N ILE A 96 -6.77 -7.67 3.86
CA ILE A 96 -7.80 -7.70 4.91
C ILE A 96 -7.14 -7.70 6.29
N PRO A 97 -7.27 -6.63 7.08
CA PRO A 97 -6.96 -6.66 8.51
C PRO A 97 -7.86 -7.65 9.24
N LEU A 98 -7.29 -8.45 10.12
CA LEU A 98 -8.00 -9.53 10.84
C LEU A 98 -8.17 -9.24 12.35
N ARG A 99 -7.68 -8.09 12.81
CA ARG A 99 -7.67 -7.70 14.22
C ARG A 99 -7.92 -6.20 14.39
N ALA A 100 -8.64 -5.82 15.43
CA ALA A 100 -8.93 -4.41 15.74
C ALA A 100 -7.68 -3.60 16.12
N ASP A 101 -6.67 -4.24 16.72
CA ASP A 101 -5.40 -3.62 17.12
C ASP A 101 -4.34 -3.60 16.00
N TYR A 102 -4.74 -3.91 14.74
CA TYR A 102 -3.85 -3.94 13.57
C TYR A 102 -3.11 -2.60 13.36
N TRP A 103 -3.83 -1.47 13.41
CA TRP A 103 -3.23 -0.15 13.17
C TRP A 103 -2.32 0.30 14.31
N GLU A 104 -2.63 -0.11 15.53
CA GLU A 104 -1.76 0.14 16.67
C GLU A 104 -0.44 -0.64 16.54
N GLU A 105 -0.49 -1.89 16.06
CA GLU A 105 0.71 -2.66 15.80
C GLU A 105 1.54 -2.07 14.65
N LEU A 106 0.91 -1.55 13.59
CA LEU A 106 1.62 -0.80 12.55
C LEU A 106 2.39 0.38 13.14
N ARG A 107 1.76 1.15 14.03
CA ARG A 107 2.39 2.27 14.73
C ARG A 107 3.60 1.81 15.54
N ARG A 108 3.43 0.80 16.40
CA ARG A 108 4.54 0.26 17.21
C ARG A 108 5.70 -0.22 16.35
N THR A 109 5.38 -0.88 15.24
CA THR A 109 6.40 -1.44 14.34
C THR A 109 7.25 -0.34 13.71
N ILE A 110 6.65 0.73 13.15
CA ILE A 110 7.41 1.80 12.52
C ILE A 110 8.16 2.65 13.56
N GLU A 111 7.60 2.85 14.74
CA GLU A 111 8.27 3.54 15.84
C GLU A 111 9.50 2.76 16.32
N ALA A 112 9.35 1.46 16.56
CA ALA A 112 10.45 0.57 16.97
C ALA A 112 11.55 0.50 15.90
N SER A 113 11.18 0.55 14.62
CA SER A 113 12.14 0.51 13.51
C SER A 113 12.94 1.79 13.35
N GLY A 114 12.42 2.94 13.76
CA GLY A 114 12.97 4.25 13.48
C GLY A 114 13.04 4.60 11.99
N ARG A 115 12.30 3.88 11.13
CA ARG A 115 12.30 4.07 9.68
C ARG A 115 11.25 5.08 9.23
N ASP A 116 11.45 5.64 8.02
CA ASP A 116 10.50 6.53 7.37
C ASP A 116 9.52 5.77 6.50
N PHE A 117 9.93 4.59 6.03
CA PHE A 117 9.16 3.68 5.17
C PHE A 117 9.36 2.24 5.64
N LEU A 118 8.27 1.50 5.75
CA LEU A 118 8.26 0.04 5.88
C LEU A 118 7.43 -0.58 4.77
N GLY A 119 7.96 -1.61 4.13
CA GLY A 119 7.28 -2.44 3.14
C GLY A 119 7.59 -3.92 3.37
N LYS A 120 6.73 -4.81 2.86
CA LYS A 120 7.03 -6.24 2.83
C LYS A 120 8.12 -6.51 1.80
N TRP A 121 9.11 -7.34 2.15
CA TRP A 121 10.28 -7.65 1.30
C TRP A 121 11.07 -6.42 0.84
N CYS A 122 11.05 -5.38 1.67
CA CYS A 122 11.78 -4.14 1.38
C CYS A 122 13.29 -4.34 1.53
N MET A 123 14.00 -4.33 0.41
CA MET A 123 15.45 -4.50 0.38
C MET A 123 16.11 -3.88 -0.84
N ASP A 124 17.44 -3.75 -0.77
CA ASP A 124 18.26 -3.39 -1.93
C ASP A 124 18.19 -4.49 -3.00
N ARG A 125 17.79 -4.12 -4.20
CA ARG A 125 17.65 -5.00 -5.37
C ARG A 125 18.67 -4.73 -6.45
N THR A 126 19.63 -3.86 -6.23
CA THR A 126 20.64 -3.44 -7.21
C THR A 126 21.36 -4.64 -7.86
N ASN A 127 21.68 -5.65 -7.05
CA ASN A 127 22.40 -6.85 -7.50
C ASN A 127 21.53 -8.12 -7.48
N THR A 128 20.22 -8.00 -7.45
CA THR A 128 19.31 -9.16 -7.48
C THR A 128 19.33 -9.87 -8.83
N ASN A 129 19.11 -11.18 -8.81
CA ASN A 129 18.89 -12.00 -10.01
C ASN A 129 17.39 -12.28 -10.26
N GLU A 130 16.48 -11.69 -9.48
CA GLU A 130 15.05 -11.85 -9.68
C GLU A 130 14.62 -11.20 -10.99
N GLN A 131 13.98 -11.97 -11.86
CA GLN A 131 13.62 -11.55 -13.23
C GLN A 131 12.76 -10.29 -13.26
N SER A 132 11.84 -10.13 -12.32
CA SER A 132 10.97 -8.96 -12.19
C SER A 132 11.73 -7.65 -11.97
N TYR A 133 12.97 -7.71 -11.49
CA TYR A 133 13.81 -6.53 -11.22
C TYR A 133 14.92 -6.31 -12.24
N LEU A 134 15.27 -7.35 -13.02
CA LEU A 134 16.43 -7.29 -13.93
C LEU A 134 16.33 -6.19 -14.97
N HIS A 135 15.15 -5.96 -15.57
CA HIS A 135 15.00 -4.97 -16.62
C HIS A 135 15.03 -3.51 -16.13
N TYR A 136 14.85 -3.27 -14.81
CA TYR A 136 14.96 -1.93 -14.24
C TYR A 136 16.39 -1.54 -13.91
N ARG A 137 17.29 -2.50 -13.75
CA ARG A 137 18.71 -2.26 -13.45
C ARG A 137 19.37 -1.34 -14.48
N ASP A 138 19.00 -1.50 -15.74
CA ASP A 138 19.58 -0.78 -16.87
C ASP A 138 18.55 0.14 -17.57
N ASP A 139 17.38 0.36 -16.97
CA ASP A 139 16.39 1.29 -17.53
C ASP A 139 16.90 2.73 -17.38
N ALA A 140 17.29 3.32 -18.50
CA ALA A 140 17.89 4.66 -18.54
C ALA A 140 16.95 5.76 -18.00
N ARG A 141 15.62 5.58 -18.12
CA ARG A 141 14.61 6.54 -17.63
C ARG A 141 14.55 6.50 -16.11
N LEU A 142 14.47 5.29 -15.52
CA LEU A 142 14.49 5.12 -14.07
C LEU A 142 15.80 5.63 -13.48
N LEU A 143 16.94 5.21 -14.02
CA LEU A 143 18.26 5.63 -13.55
C LEU A 143 18.46 7.14 -13.68
N GLY A 144 18.00 7.76 -14.78
CA GLY A 144 18.04 9.21 -14.97
C GLY A 144 17.18 9.95 -13.93
N HIS A 145 15.98 9.43 -13.65
CA HIS A 145 15.10 9.96 -12.61
C HIS A 145 15.75 9.87 -11.22
N LEU A 146 16.28 8.71 -10.85
CA LEU A 146 16.92 8.50 -9.56
C LEU A 146 18.18 9.37 -9.41
N ALA A 147 19.00 9.49 -10.45
CA ALA A 147 20.18 10.34 -10.45
C ALA A 147 19.84 11.83 -10.23
N ALA A 148 18.75 12.32 -10.84
CA ALA A 148 18.30 13.70 -10.67
C ALA A 148 17.80 14.00 -9.25
N LEU A 149 17.35 13.00 -8.51
CA LEU A 149 16.83 13.13 -7.14
C LEU A 149 17.88 12.86 -6.07
N SER A 150 18.95 12.13 -6.42
CA SER A 150 19.81 11.48 -5.46
C SER A 150 20.62 12.45 -4.60
N VAL A 151 20.43 12.32 -3.29
CA VAL A 151 21.35 12.84 -2.27
C VAL A 151 22.36 11.75 -1.83
N ARG A 152 22.33 10.58 -2.46
CA ARG A 152 23.20 9.43 -2.19
C ARG A 152 24.40 9.44 -3.12
N SER A 153 25.46 8.77 -2.71
CA SER A 153 26.71 8.67 -3.47
C SER A 153 26.60 7.76 -4.70
N ASP A 154 25.70 6.75 -4.67
CA ASP A 154 25.47 5.83 -5.78
C ASP A 154 24.04 6.00 -6.33
N PRO A 155 23.87 6.67 -7.49
CA PRO A 155 22.56 6.87 -8.10
C PRO A 155 21.99 5.61 -8.75
N ARG A 156 22.70 4.49 -8.79
CA ARG A 156 22.26 3.22 -9.39
C ARG A 156 21.60 2.28 -8.39
N THR A 157 21.58 2.63 -7.11
CA THR A 157 20.95 1.80 -6.09
C THR A 157 19.44 1.70 -6.34
N ILE A 158 18.94 0.48 -6.47
CA ILE A 158 17.52 0.17 -6.68
C ILE A 158 16.98 -0.55 -5.45
N TRP A 159 15.91 -0.04 -4.89
CA TRP A 159 15.16 -0.68 -3.82
C TRP A 159 13.86 -1.28 -4.34
N GLY A 160 13.41 -2.37 -3.71
CA GLY A 160 12.11 -2.98 -4.01
C GLY A 160 11.37 -3.33 -2.75
N ALA A 161 10.04 -3.21 -2.79
CA ALA A 161 9.12 -3.64 -1.74
C ALA A 161 7.79 -4.01 -2.37
N LEU A 162 7.02 -4.91 -1.78
CA LEU A 162 5.66 -5.19 -2.23
C LEU A 162 4.81 -3.90 -2.16
N ALA A 163 4.03 -3.61 -3.20
CA ALA A 163 3.20 -2.40 -3.26
C ALA A 163 2.09 -2.42 -2.21
N ASP A 164 1.56 -3.61 -1.92
CA ASP A 164 0.55 -3.77 -0.88
C ASP A 164 1.15 -3.69 0.53
N GLY A 165 0.51 -2.91 1.39
CA GLY A 165 0.89 -2.77 2.80
C GLY A 165 2.01 -1.77 3.06
N MET A 166 2.33 -0.85 2.14
CA MET A 166 3.33 0.19 2.40
C MET A 166 2.91 1.10 3.55
N LEU A 167 3.79 1.28 4.53
CA LEU A 167 3.60 2.20 5.66
C LEU A 167 4.66 3.31 5.60
N MET A 168 4.21 4.55 5.62
CA MET A 168 5.07 5.73 5.45
C MET A 168 4.83 6.76 6.53
N ARG A 169 5.89 7.42 6.97
CA ARG A 169 5.74 8.70 7.70
C ARG A 169 5.19 9.77 6.77
N ARG A 170 4.45 10.73 7.32
CA ARG A 170 3.90 11.87 6.56
C ARG A 170 4.94 12.54 5.65
N THR A 171 6.13 12.80 6.17
CA THR A 171 7.22 13.45 5.42
C THR A 171 7.62 12.70 4.15
N ALA A 172 7.61 11.38 4.18
CA ALA A 172 7.89 10.56 2.99
C ALA A 172 6.77 10.68 1.94
N VAL A 173 5.50 10.65 2.37
CA VAL A 173 4.35 10.85 1.46
C VAL A 173 4.37 12.25 0.86
N GLU A 174 4.63 13.28 1.65
CA GLU A 174 4.72 14.67 1.18
C GLU A 174 5.84 14.86 0.15
N ALA A 175 6.99 14.22 0.37
CA ALA A 175 8.09 14.23 -0.58
C ALA A 175 7.71 13.61 -1.93
N LEU A 176 6.94 12.50 -1.93
CA LEU A 176 6.44 11.87 -3.15
C LEU A 176 5.33 12.69 -3.82
N THR A 177 4.45 13.32 -3.03
CA THR A 177 3.29 14.06 -3.55
C THR A 177 3.67 15.27 -4.41
N ASN A 178 4.83 15.85 -4.16
CA ASN A 178 5.29 17.08 -4.83
C ASN A 178 6.28 16.80 -5.99
N ARG A 179 6.36 15.54 -6.48
CA ARG A 179 7.30 15.16 -7.53
C ARG A 179 6.60 14.56 -8.73
N ASP A 180 7.25 14.68 -9.89
CA ASP A 180 6.84 13.93 -11.07
C ASP A 180 7.28 12.45 -10.91
N LEU A 181 6.31 11.56 -10.81
CA LEU A 181 6.48 10.11 -10.70
C LEU A 181 5.80 9.39 -11.88
N SER A 182 5.53 10.08 -12.98
CA SER A 182 4.80 9.56 -14.14
C SER A 182 5.64 8.61 -15.02
N LEU A 183 6.62 7.94 -14.45
CA LEU A 183 7.45 6.96 -15.16
C LEU A 183 6.67 5.65 -15.39
N PRO A 184 6.81 5.01 -16.55
CA PRO A 184 6.33 3.64 -16.78
C PRO A 184 7.24 2.65 -16.05
N CYS A 185 7.13 2.63 -14.73
CA CYS A 185 7.93 1.82 -13.83
C CYS A 185 7.04 1.26 -12.74
N PHE A 186 7.25 0.00 -12.41
CA PHE A 186 6.49 -0.70 -11.39
C PHE A 186 6.60 -0.01 -10.03
N THR A 187 5.46 0.21 -9.38
CA THR A 187 5.36 0.90 -8.09
C THR A 187 6.29 0.31 -7.03
N GLU A 188 6.42 -1.02 -7.01
CA GLU A 188 7.26 -1.75 -6.06
C GLU A 188 8.74 -1.41 -6.14
N ILE A 189 9.16 -0.77 -7.22
CA ILE A 189 10.53 -0.31 -7.45
C ILE A 189 10.61 1.20 -7.39
N LEU A 190 9.69 1.89 -8.09
CA LEU A 190 9.73 3.34 -8.22
C LEU A 190 9.66 4.02 -6.84
N ILE A 191 8.71 3.62 -6.00
CA ILE A 191 8.47 4.29 -4.72
C ILE A 191 9.63 4.08 -3.73
N PRO A 192 10.04 2.83 -3.39
CA PRO A 192 11.13 2.65 -2.44
C PRO A 192 12.46 3.19 -2.98
N SER A 193 12.76 3.05 -4.29
CA SER A 193 13.98 3.62 -4.87
C SER A 193 13.97 5.15 -4.79
N THR A 194 12.85 5.80 -5.15
CA THR A 194 12.71 7.26 -5.05
C THR A 194 12.92 7.74 -3.62
N LEU A 195 12.28 7.11 -2.63
CA LEU A 195 12.45 7.46 -1.22
C LEU A 195 13.91 7.28 -0.76
N HIS A 196 14.55 6.18 -1.16
CA HIS A 196 15.98 5.96 -0.85
C HIS A 196 16.84 7.10 -1.36
N HIS A 197 16.67 7.49 -2.64
CA HIS A 197 17.46 8.57 -3.24
C HIS A 197 17.14 9.96 -2.69
N LEU A 198 15.95 10.16 -2.13
CA LEU A 198 15.59 11.37 -1.38
C LEU A 198 16.17 11.40 0.04
N GLY A 199 16.89 10.36 0.46
CA GLY A 199 17.54 10.30 1.77
C GLY A 199 16.72 9.65 2.87
N PHE A 200 15.49 9.18 2.60
CA PHE A 200 14.67 8.49 3.58
C PHE A 200 15.25 7.12 3.96
N THR A 201 14.91 6.67 5.16
CA THR A 201 15.31 5.36 5.69
C THR A 201 14.21 4.33 5.44
N LEU A 202 14.58 3.20 4.81
CA LEU A 202 13.67 2.13 4.44
C LEU A 202 13.93 0.88 5.27
N GLY A 203 12.91 0.03 5.41
CA GLY A 203 13.04 -1.26 6.09
C GLY A 203 11.97 -2.27 5.72
N ASP A 204 12.29 -3.55 5.97
CA ASP A 204 11.35 -4.66 5.83
C ASP A 204 10.56 -4.85 7.14
N PHE A 205 9.24 -5.04 7.02
CA PHE A 205 8.40 -5.36 8.19
C PHE A 205 8.87 -6.59 8.95
N ASP A 206 9.32 -7.64 8.24
CA ASP A 206 9.71 -8.90 8.87
C ASP A 206 10.96 -8.78 9.78
N ALA A 207 11.73 -7.71 9.62
CA ALA A 207 12.86 -7.43 10.51
C ALA A 207 12.40 -6.90 11.90
N TRP A 208 11.17 -6.43 12.04
CA TRP A 208 10.69 -5.72 13.22
C TRP A 208 9.45 -6.34 13.85
N SER A 209 8.58 -6.96 13.03
CA SER A 209 7.29 -7.47 13.47
C SER A 209 6.82 -8.63 12.58
N GLY A 210 6.00 -9.51 13.15
CA GLY A 210 5.31 -10.55 12.39
C GLY A 210 3.98 -10.07 11.77
N ILE A 211 3.74 -8.76 11.72
CA ILE A 211 2.44 -8.21 11.31
C ILE A 211 2.05 -8.64 9.89
N PHE A 212 3.02 -8.77 8.98
CA PHE A 212 2.81 -9.15 7.59
C PHE A 212 3.14 -10.61 7.28
N ARG A 213 3.15 -11.50 8.28
CA ARG A 213 3.29 -12.96 8.02
C ARG A 213 2.16 -13.53 7.17
N GLY A 214 0.96 -12.93 7.23
CA GLY A 214 -0.18 -13.27 6.39
C GLY A 214 -0.18 -12.61 5.01
N VAL A 215 0.87 -11.86 4.64
CA VAL A 215 1.02 -11.24 3.32
C VAL A 215 1.93 -12.09 2.45
N ARG A 216 1.43 -12.45 1.27
CA ARG A 216 2.15 -13.28 0.28
C ARG A 216 1.77 -12.85 -1.13
N HIS A 217 2.57 -13.22 -2.12
CA HIS A 217 2.21 -12.94 -3.51
C HIS A 217 1.17 -13.94 -4.04
N ARG A 218 1.37 -15.24 -3.81
CA ARG A 218 0.50 -16.36 -4.25
C ARG A 218 0.66 -17.58 -3.33
N PRO A 219 -0.32 -18.47 -3.28
CA PRO A 219 -1.69 -18.35 -3.79
C PRO A 219 -2.56 -17.40 -2.96
N ALA A 220 -3.71 -16.94 -3.51
CA ALA A 220 -4.71 -16.21 -2.73
C ALA A 220 -5.25 -17.07 -1.57
N PHE A 221 -5.69 -16.42 -0.51
CA PHE A 221 -6.37 -17.09 0.58
C PHE A 221 -7.79 -17.47 0.16
N ALA A 222 -8.22 -18.66 0.56
CA ALA A 222 -9.62 -19.09 0.52
C ALA A 222 -10.26 -18.88 1.89
N LEU A 223 -11.58 -18.71 1.95
CA LEU A 223 -12.32 -18.48 3.19
C LEU A 223 -12.09 -19.59 4.23
N ASP A 224 -12.12 -20.87 3.80
CA ASP A 224 -11.90 -22.02 4.70
C ASP A 224 -10.50 -21.98 5.34
N GLY A 225 -9.47 -21.69 4.54
CA GLY A 225 -8.12 -21.50 5.09
C GLY A 225 -8.02 -20.34 6.09
N LEU A 226 -8.80 -19.27 5.88
CA LEU A 226 -8.88 -18.17 6.84
C LEU A 226 -9.62 -18.56 8.12
N ARG A 227 -10.69 -19.35 8.04
CA ARG A 227 -11.38 -19.90 9.22
C ARG A 227 -10.45 -20.69 10.13
N GLU A 228 -9.54 -21.47 9.54
CA GLU A 228 -8.51 -22.22 10.29
C GLU A 228 -7.40 -21.31 10.84
N MET A 229 -7.04 -20.27 10.11
CA MET A 229 -5.96 -19.36 10.47
C MET A 229 -6.37 -18.32 11.54
N ILE A 230 -7.57 -17.76 11.47
CA ILE A 230 -8.04 -16.69 12.37
C ILE A 230 -7.89 -17.05 13.86
N PRO A 231 -8.12 -18.31 14.34
CA PRO A 231 -7.86 -18.68 15.74
C PRO A 231 -6.41 -18.51 16.18
N THR A 232 -5.45 -18.54 15.27
CA THR A 232 -4.02 -18.28 15.57
C THR A 232 -3.68 -16.79 15.69
N LYS A 233 -4.69 -15.92 15.56
CA LYS A 233 -4.62 -14.46 15.70
C LYS A 233 -3.61 -13.79 14.74
N PRO A 234 -3.64 -14.09 13.43
CA PRO A 234 -2.87 -13.34 12.46
C PRO A 234 -3.33 -11.88 12.39
N TRP A 235 -2.45 -11.00 11.97
CA TRP A 235 -2.76 -9.56 11.90
C TRP A 235 -3.57 -9.17 10.67
N CYS A 236 -3.22 -9.76 9.53
CA CYS A 236 -3.87 -9.51 8.25
C CYS A 236 -3.71 -10.72 7.32
N CYS A 237 -4.40 -10.70 6.19
CA CYS A 237 -4.15 -11.59 5.07
C CYS A 237 -4.14 -10.82 3.74
N HIS A 238 -3.30 -11.26 2.81
CA HIS A 238 -3.22 -10.78 1.43
C HIS A 238 -2.58 -11.87 0.55
N PRO A 239 -3.10 -12.11 -0.66
CA PRO A 239 -4.33 -11.54 -1.23
C PRO A 239 -5.56 -12.39 -0.88
N PHE A 240 -6.70 -11.75 -0.65
CA PHE A 240 -8.00 -12.39 -0.57
C PHE A 240 -8.88 -11.94 -1.75
N LYS A 241 -9.09 -12.81 -2.74
CA LYS A 241 -9.70 -12.45 -4.04
C LYS A 241 -11.14 -12.95 -4.22
N ASP A 242 -11.66 -13.72 -3.26
CA ASP A 242 -13.04 -14.19 -3.29
C ASP A 242 -14.00 -13.11 -2.79
N VAL A 243 -14.40 -12.24 -3.71
CA VAL A 243 -15.30 -11.12 -3.43
C VAL A 243 -16.66 -11.60 -2.90
N GLY A 244 -17.14 -12.78 -3.36
CA GLY A 244 -18.42 -13.34 -2.92
C GLY A 244 -18.43 -13.73 -1.44
N SER A 245 -17.30 -14.11 -0.91
CA SER A 245 -17.15 -14.51 0.50
C SER A 245 -16.76 -13.36 1.44
N LEU A 246 -16.54 -12.13 0.95
CA LEU A 246 -16.18 -11.00 1.80
C LEU A 246 -17.19 -10.73 2.93
N PRO A 247 -18.51 -10.72 2.70
CA PRO A 247 -19.46 -10.46 3.79
C PRO A 247 -19.32 -11.47 4.93
N GLU A 248 -19.18 -12.75 4.61
CA GLU A 248 -19.00 -13.80 5.61
C GLU A 248 -17.67 -13.67 6.35
N LEU A 249 -16.59 -13.32 5.65
CA LEU A 249 -15.29 -13.07 6.27
C LEU A 249 -15.36 -11.89 7.24
N TYR A 250 -16.01 -10.80 6.87
CA TYR A 250 -16.16 -9.63 7.75
C TYR A 250 -16.95 -9.96 9.03
N GLU A 251 -18.05 -10.71 8.90
CA GLU A 251 -18.78 -11.19 10.09
C GLU A 251 -17.92 -12.08 10.97
N LEU A 252 -17.14 -12.98 10.37
CA LEU A 252 -16.26 -13.88 11.13
C LEU A 252 -15.21 -13.11 11.94
N ILE A 253 -14.69 -12.00 11.41
CA ILE A 253 -13.71 -11.15 12.09
C ILE A 253 -14.38 -10.31 13.19
N LEU A 254 -15.53 -9.71 12.93
CA LEU A 254 -16.21 -8.79 13.85
C LEU A 254 -16.90 -9.48 15.04
N ARG A 255 -17.19 -10.79 14.95
CA ARG A 255 -17.78 -11.56 16.06
C ARG A 255 -16.79 -11.94 17.17
N LYS A 256 -15.52 -11.62 17.04
CA LYS A 256 -14.43 -11.90 17.99
C LYS A 256 -14.04 -10.69 18.80
#